data_d4d8c71d10001d2d3c19ed6f360f1568
#
_entry.id   d4d8c71d10001d2d3c19ed6f360f1568
#
_cell.length_a   1.000
_cell.length_b   1.000
_cell.length_c   1.000
_cell.angle_alpha   90.00
_cell.angle_beta   90.00
_cell.angle_gamma   90.00
#
_symmetry.space_group_name_H-M   'P 1'
#
loop_
_entity.id
_entity.type
_entity.pdbx_description
1 polymer ?
#
loop_
_entity_poly.entity_id
_entity_poly.type
_entity_poly.pdbx_seq_one_letter_code
_entity_poly.pdbx_strand_id
1 'polypeptide(L)'
;VGKHTSLDCKKCHSDQLTDPVAHNKCLDCHEDFHQGEFTKNKNEGDCINCHNENGFSPSTFTIDLHQVSKFPLEGAHVATPCIFCHQKDEKWVFRKLGSRCVDCHTDIHEEYLDKRFYPDADCKNCHSVASWNEPEFEHENTSFPLRGKHKLTDCRNCHVADNKESFTATIPVFKVSSFCADCHSDQHQDQFHDTSLKTDCSRCHESLNWEAVNFNHDSTRFVLEGRHRDIDCSKCHYSVQGNGRSYILYKLDKFECSDCH
;
A
#
# COMPACT_ATOMS: atom_id res chain seq x y z
N VAL A 1 -10.56 -47.30 -22.30
CA VAL A 1 -9.27 -46.55 -22.20
C VAL A 1 -9.11 -45.97 -20.79
N GLY A 2 -7.89 -45.65 -20.41
CA GLY A 2 -7.60 -45.08 -19.10
C GLY A 2 -8.06 -45.93 -17.93
N LYS A 3 -8.58 -45.29 -16.87
CA LYS A 3 -9.08 -45.97 -15.66
C LYS A 3 -10.31 -46.87 -15.88
N HIS A 4 -11.02 -46.68 -17.00
CA HIS A 4 -12.17 -47.55 -17.31
C HIS A 4 -11.76 -49.00 -17.64
N THR A 5 -10.51 -49.22 -18.06
CA THR A 5 -10.03 -50.57 -18.40
C THR A 5 -9.94 -51.52 -17.22
N SER A 6 -9.90 -51.01 -16.00
CA SER A 6 -9.82 -51.76 -14.76
C SER A 6 -11.17 -51.98 -14.05
N LEU A 7 -12.25 -51.49 -14.65
CA LEU A 7 -13.61 -51.62 -14.06
C LEU A 7 -14.19 -53.01 -14.35
N ASP A 8 -14.95 -53.52 -13.35
CA ASP A 8 -15.79 -54.71 -13.54
C ASP A 8 -16.90 -54.39 -14.55
N CYS A 9 -17.25 -55.39 -15.39
CA CYS A 9 -18.27 -55.28 -16.42
C CYS A 9 -19.61 -54.81 -15.86
N LYS A 10 -19.96 -55.23 -14.64
CA LYS A 10 -21.22 -54.89 -13.95
C LYS A 10 -21.29 -53.41 -13.51
N LYS A 11 -20.18 -52.67 -13.53
CA LYS A 11 -20.21 -51.23 -13.27
C LYS A 11 -20.84 -50.43 -14.42
N CYS A 12 -20.81 -51.00 -15.63
CA CYS A 12 -21.43 -50.40 -16.81
C CYS A 12 -22.72 -51.17 -17.20
N HIS A 13 -22.70 -52.48 -17.06
CA HIS A 13 -23.79 -53.38 -17.43
C HIS A 13 -24.52 -53.87 -16.14
N SER A 14 -25.48 -53.05 -15.65
CA SER A 14 -26.18 -53.34 -14.38
C SER A 14 -27.16 -54.51 -14.45
N ASP A 15 -27.85 -54.67 -15.57
CA ASP A 15 -28.89 -55.68 -15.76
C ASP A 15 -28.38 -56.89 -16.54
N GLN A 16 -28.17 -56.74 -17.84
CA GLN A 16 -27.61 -57.78 -18.70
C GLN A 16 -26.37 -57.27 -19.45
N LEU A 17 -25.35 -58.12 -19.61
CA LEU A 17 -24.09 -57.76 -20.31
C LEU A 17 -24.33 -57.44 -21.79
N THR A 18 -25.46 -57.84 -22.35
CA THR A 18 -25.81 -57.60 -23.76
C THR A 18 -26.60 -56.30 -23.97
N ASP A 19 -27.01 -55.64 -22.90
CA ASP A 19 -27.79 -54.42 -23.02
C ASP A 19 -26.90 -53.27 -23.47
N PRO A 20 -27.34 -52.46 -24.45
CA PRO A 20 -26.59 -51.33 -24.92
C PRO A 20 -26.49 -50.25 -23.81
N VAL A 21 -25.28 -49.79 -23.52
CA VAL A 21 -25.02 -48.76 -22.56
C VAL A 21 -24.71 -47.46 -23.32
N ALA A 22 -25.41 -46.38 -22.95
CA ALA A 22 -25.05 -45.05 -23.44
C ALA A 22 -23.63 -44.68 -22.92
N HIS A 23 -22.74 -44.32 -23.82
CA HIS A 23 -21.32 -44.03 -23.49
C HIS A 23 -20.69 -43.01 -24.41
N ASN A 24 -21.52 -42.17 -25.03
CA ASN A 24 -21.08 -41.17 -25.98
C ASN A 24 -20.56 -39.91 -25.30
N LYS A 25 -21.03 -39.63 -24.09
CA LYS A 25 -20.64 -38.48 -23.26
C LYS A 25 -20.25 -38.93 -21.85
N CYS A 26 -19.33 -38.25 -21.23
CA CYS A 26 -18.98 -38.53 -19.82
C CYS A 26 -20.16 -38.43 -18.90
N LEU A 27 -21.11 -37.52 -19.17
CA LEU A 27 -22.34 -37.29 -18.41
C LEU A 27 -23.36 -38.43 -18.54
N ASP A 28 -23.18 -39.38 -19.47
CA ASP A 28 -24.03 -40.54 -19.55
C ASP A 28 -23.89 -41.45 -18.31
N CYS A 29 -22.72 -41.35 -17.61
CA CYS A 29 -22.40 -42.14 -16.44
C CYS A 29 -21.92 -41.32 -15.26
N HIS A 30 -21.34 -40.16 -15.48
CA HIS A 30 -20.76 -39.30 -14.45
C HIS A 30 -21.65 -38.10 -14.15
N GLU A 31 -21.80 -37.76 -12.88
CA GLU A 31 -22.46 -36.52 -12.47
C GLU A 31 -21.55 -35.32 -12.73
N ASP A 32 -22.16 -34.19 -13.12
CA ASP A 32 -21.43 -32.95 -13.28
C ASP A 32 -21.05 -32.35 -11.92
N PHE A 33 -19.77 -32.53 -11.54
CA PHE A 33 -19.23 -31.98 -10.32
C PHE A 33 -19.28 -30.43 -10.28
N HIS A 34 -19.26 -29.79 -11.45
CA HIS A 34 -19.28 -28.34 -11.57
C HIS A 34 -20.68 -27.73 -11.60
N GLN A 35 -21.71 -28.55 -11.43
CA GLN A 35 -23.13 -28.13 -11.28
C GLN A 35 -23.60 -27.17 -12.40
N GLY A 36 -23.19 -27.42 -13.62
CA GLY A 36 -23.62 -26.66 -14.80
C GLY A 36 -22.82 -25.38 -15.06
N GLU A 37 -21.76 -25.08 -14.32
CA GLU A 37 -20.96 -23.85 -14.56
C GLU A 37 -20.35 -23.76 -15.96
N PHE A 38 -20.09 -24.89 -16.60
CA PHE A 38 -19.49 -24.98 -17.93
C PHE A 38 -20.45 -25.27 -19.08
N THR A 39 -21.72 -25.55 -18.79
CA THR A 39 -22.72 -25.95 -19.80
C THR A 39 -23.04 -24.88 -20.84
N LYS A 40 -22.73 -23.61 -20.56
CA LYS A 40 -22.96 -22.48 -21.47
C LYS A 40 -21.78 -22.20 -22.42
N ASN A 41 -20.75 -23.01 -22.41
CA ASN A 41 -19.61 -22.86 -23.32
C ASN A 41 -19.95 -23.44 -24.70
N LYS A 42 -19.21 -22.99 -25.74
CA LYS A 42 -19.36 -23.48 -27.11
C LYS A 42 -19.25 -25.01 -27.26
N ASN A 43 -18.56 -25.67 -26.30
CA ASN A 43 -18.36 -27.12 -26.26
C ASN A 43 -19.28 -27.80 -25.27
N GLU A 44 -20.40 -27.18 -24.89
CA GLU A 44 -21.43 -27.74 -24.00
C GLU A 44 -20.90 -28.36 -22.71
N GLY A 45 -19.80 -27.84 -22.18
CA GLY A 45 -19.18 -28.34 -20.93
C GLY A 45 -18.53 -29.71 -21.10
N ASP A 46 -18.01 -30.05 -22.27
CA ASP A 46 -17.32 -31.30 -22.51
C ASP A 46 -16.11 -31.47 -21.59
N CYS A 47 -16.15 -32.53 -20.79
CA CYS A 47 -15.15 -32.81 -19.74
C CYS A 47 -13.73 -32.98 -20.28
N ILE A 48 -13.59 -33.48 -21.52
CA ILE A 48 -12.29 -33.75 -22.15
C ILE A 48 -11.46 -32.50 -22.40
N ASN A 49 -12.09 -31.32 -22.39
CA ASN A 49 -11.36 -30.06 -22.52
C ASN A 49 -10.45 -29.73 -21.33
N CYS A 50 -10.73 -30.37 -20.18
CA CYS A 50 -9.99 -30.11 -18.94
C CYS A 50 -9.60 -31.40 -18.20
N HIS A 51 -10.11 -32.55 -18.62
CA HIS A 51 -9.87 -33.84 -18.00
C HIS A 51 -9.59 -34.91 -19.06
N ASN A 52 -9.07 -36.06 -18.63
CA ASN A 52 -8.89 -37.22 -19.48
C ASN A 52 -9.28 -38.50 -18.72
N GLU A 53 -9.32 -39.60 -19.43
CA GLU A 53 -9.77 -40.90 -18.88
C GLU A 53 -8.78 -41.50 -17.86
N ASN A 54 -7.59 -40.93 -17.68
CA ASN A 54 -6.64 -41.36 -16.66
C ASN A 54 -7.00 -40.79 -15.28
N GLY A 55 -7.88 -39.81 -15.22
CA GLY A 55 -8.43 -39.24 -13.99
C GLY A 55 -8.90 -37.79 -14.15
N PHE A 56 -9.76 -37.38 -13.24
CA PHE A 56 -10.24 -36.01 -13.17
C PHE A 56 -9.26 -35.08 -12.44
N SER A 57 -8.30 -35.62 -11.70
CA SER A 57 -7.29 -34.86 -10.97
C SER A 57 -5.89 -35.44 -11.24
N PRO A 58 -4.91 -34.60 -11.58
CA PRO A 58 -5.05 -33.17 -11.85
C PRO A 58 -5.79 -32.86 -13.15
N SER A 59 -6.39 -31.66 -13.25
CA SER A 59 -6.93 -31.16 -14.50
C SER A 59 -5.83 -30.92 -15.54
N THR A 60 -6.16 -31.08 -16.81
CA THR A 60 -5.29 -30.73 -17.93
C THR A 60 -5.32 -29.23 -18.26
N PHE A 61 -6.14 -28.47 -17.56
CA PHE A 61 -6.20 -27.02 -17.70
C PHE A 61 -4.97 -26.36 -17.07
N THR A 62 -4.11 -25.79 -17.90
CA THR A 62 -2.81 -25.22 -17.50
C THR A 62 -2.91 -23.72 -17.23
N ILE A 63 -1.82 -23.16 -16.62
CA ILE A 63 -1.68 -21.71 -16.44
C ILE A 63 -1.72 -21.00 -17.80
N ASP A 64 -1.12 -21.55 -18.83
CA ASP A 64 -1.14 -20.97 -20.18
C ASP A 64 -2.58 -20.84 -20.73
N LEU A 65 -3.41 -21.84 -20.48
CA LEU A 65 -4.83 -21.79 -20.83
C LEU A 65 -5.60 -20.78 -19.97
N HIS A 66 -5.13 -20.51 -18.75
CA HIS A 66 -5.73 -19.51 -17.89
C HIS A 66 -5.50 -18.08 -18.39
N GLN A 67 -4.42 -17.84 -19.14
CA GLN A 67 -4.09 -16.51 -19.70
C GLN A 67 -5.14 -15.97 -20.68
N VAL A 68 -5.95 -16.85 -21.30
CA VAL A 68 -7.06 -16.42 -22.15
C VAL A 68 -8.38 -16.28 -21.42
N SER A 69 -8.38 -16.42 -20.10
CA SER A 69 -9.55 -16.21 -19.25
C SER A 69 -9.84 -14.73 -19.03
N LYS A 70 -10.91 -14.40 -18.31
CA LYS A 70 -11.25 -13.02 -17.93
C LYS A 70 -10.26 -12.41 -16.91
N PHE A 71 -9.48 -13.24 -16.23
CA PHE A 71 -8.48 -12.84 -15.26
C PHE A 71 -7.17 -13.55 -15.59
N PRO A 72 -6.35 -13.03 -16.50
CA PRO A 72 -5.00 -13.54 -16.73
C PRO A 72 -4.17 -13.50 -15.45
N LEU A 73 -3.41 -14.57 -15.19
CA LEU A 73 -2.55 -14.63 -14.00
C LEU A 73 -1.25 -13.86 -14.28
N GLU A 74 -1.00 -12.83 -13.47
CA GLU A 74 0.18 -11.98 -13.57
C GLU A 74 0.85 -11.82 -12.21
N GLY A 75 2.15 -11.56 -12.20
CA GLY A 75 2.92 -11.31 -10.98
C GLY A 75 2.75 -12.41 -9.95
N ALA A 76 2.42 -12.06 -8.72
CA ALA A 76 2.23 -13.01 -7.62
C ALA A 76 1.08 -14.02 -7.85
N HIS A 77 0.09 -13.68 -8.66
CA HIS A 77 -1.03 -14.59 -8.95
C HIS A 77 -0.61 -15.85 -9.73
N VAL A 78 0.48 -15.79 -10.50
CA VAL A 78 1.01 -16.98 -11.21
C VAL A 78 1.39 -18.11 -10.26
N ALA A 79 1.89 -17.77 -9.08
CA ALA A 79 2.30 -18.72 -8.06
C ALA A 79 1.17 -19.10 -7.08
N THR A 80 -0.02 -18.49 -7.23
CA THR A 80 -1.14 -18.72 -6.33
C THR A 80 -1.81 -20.07 -6.64
N PRO A 81 -1.95 -21.00 -5.67
CA PRO A 81 -2.67 -22.26 -5.89
C PRO A 81 -4.12 -22.03 -6.31
N CYS A 82 -4.62 -22.86 -7.23
CA CYS A 82 -5.97 -22.77 -7.80
C CYS A 82 -7.07 -22.67 -6.73
N ILE A 83 -6.91 -23.41 -5.65
CA ILE A 83 -7.85 -23.49 -4.54
C ILE A 83 -8.13 -22.14 -3.88
N PHE A 84 -7.14 -21.22 -3.80
CA PHE A 84 -7.32 -19.90 -3.18
C PHE A 84 -8.29 -19.00 -3.93
N CYS A 85 -8.44 -19.21 -5.23
CA CYS A 85 -9.39 -18.47 -6.05
C CYS A 85 -10.68 -19.26 -6.32
N HIS A 86 -10.54 -20.57 -6.53
CA HIS A 86 -11.60 -21.41 -7.05
C HIS A 86 -12.34 -22.25 -6.00
N GLN A 87 -12.02 -22.09 -4.73
CA GLN A 87 -12.77 -22.74 -3.64
C GLN A 87 -13.49 -21.68 -2.79
N LYS A 88 -14.80 -21.81 -2.68
CA LYS A 88 -15.64 -20.95 -1.86
C LYS A 88 -16.64 -21.83 -1.10
N ASP A 89 -16.70 -21.67 0.23
CA ASP A 89 -17.62 -22.42 1.09
C ASP A 89 -17.60 -23.93 0.82
N GLU A 90 -16.38 -24.53 0.76
CA GLU A 90 -16.13 -25.96 0.47
C GLU A 90 -16.55 -26.42 -0.95
N LYS A 91 -16.94 -25.50 -1.82
CA LYS A 91 -17.31 -25.79 -3.23
C LYS A 91 -16.29 -25.20 -4.19
N TRP A 92 -16.10 -25.87 -5.30
CA TRP A 92 -15.35 -25.35 -6.42
C TRP A 92 -16.22 -24.38 -7.23
N VAL A 93 -15.73 -23.19 -7.46
CA VAL A 93 -16.36 -22.13 -8.25
C VAL A 93 -15.37 -21.63 -9.29
N PHE A 94 -15.70 -21.75 -10.55
CA PHE A 94 -14.81 -21.38 -11.65
C PHE A 94 -15.27 -20.13 -12.38
N ARG A 95 -16.47 -19.66 -12.11
CA ARG A 95 -17.07 -18.50 -12.75
C ARG A 95 -17.60 -17.50 -11.74
N LYS A 96 -17.71 -16.24 -12.19
CA LYS A 96 -18.22 -15.14 -11.35
C LYS A 96 -17.39 -14.85 -10.10
N LEU A 97 -16.08 -15.08 -10.20
CA LEU A 97 -15.14 -14.77 -9.11
C LEU A 97 -14.82 -13.28 -8.99
N GLY A 98 -15.17 -12.50 -10.03
CA GLY A 98 -14.72 -11.12 -10.15
C GLY A 98 -13.44 -11.00 -10.96
N SER A 99 -13.04 -9.77 -11.22
CA SER A 99 -11.81 -9.47 -11.98
C SER A 99 -11.11 -8.20 -11.49
N ARG A 100 -11.71 -7.46 -10.57
CA ARG A 100 -11.09 -6.29 -9.95
C ARG A 100 -10.38 -6.72 -8.66
N CYS A 101 -9.37 -5.97 -8.26
CA CYS A 101 -8.63 -6.22 -7.03
C CYS A 101 -9.56 -6.36 -5.80
N VAL A 102 -10.51 -5.45 -5.67
CA VAL A 102 -11.48 -5.41 -4.56
C VAL A 102 -12.49 -6.57 -4.54
N ASP A 103 -12.62 -7.32 -5.64
CA ASP A 103 -13.51 -8.48 -5.67
C ASP A 103 -12.93 -9.65 -4.83
N CYS A 104 -11.61 -9.60 -4.53
CA CYS A 104 -10.88 -10.64 -3.80
C CYS A 104 -10.05 -10.08 -2.62
N HIS A 105 -9.54 -8.86 -2.75
CA HIS A 105 -8.70 -8.22 -1.73
C HIS A 105 -9.49 -7.17 -0.95
N THR A 106 -9.32 -7.18 0.37
CA THR A 106 -9.89 -6.14 1.22
C THR A 106 -9.08 -4.85 1.07
N ASP A 107 -9.76 -3.74 0.86
CA ASP A 107 -9.16 -2.43 0.87
C ASP A 107 -8.77 -2.04 2.30
N ILE A 108 -7.47 -1.97 2.57
CA ILE A 108 -6.95 -1.59 3.89
C ILE A 108 -6.93 -0.07 4.10
N HIS A 109 -7.11 0.71 3.03
CA HIS A 109 -7.14 2.17 3.13
C HIS A 109 -8.52 2.66 3.56
N GLU A 110 -9.54 1.81 3.46
CA GLU A 110 -10.93 2.13 3.78
C GLU A 110 -11.36 3.44 3.08
N GLU A 111 -11.86 4.42 3.82
CA GLU A 111 -12.24 5.73 3.28
C GLU A 111 -11.18 6.82 3.50
N TYR A 112 -9.99 6.47 4.00
CA TYR A 112 -8.95 7.45 4.33
C TYR A 112 -8.21 7.98 3.11
N LEU A 113 -8.15 7.21 2.03
CA LEU A 113 -7.49 7.63 0.81
C LEU A 113 -8.39 8.57 0.00
N ASP A 114 -7.88 9.77 -0.29
CA ASP A 114 -8.63 10.76 -1.09
C ASP A 114 -8.88 10.20 -2.50
N LYS A 115 -10.13 10.22 -2.92
CA LYS A 115 -10.59 9.72 -4.24
C LYS A 115 -9.88 10.36 -5.43
N ARG A 116 -9.26 11.52 -5.26
CA ARG A 116 -8.42 12.15 -6.30
C ARG A 116 -7.23 11.27 -6.69
N PHE A 117 -6.66 10.53 -5.74
CA PHE A 117 -5.53 9.64 -5.96
C PHE A 117 -5.95 8.19 -6.28
N TYR A 118 -7.23 7.92 -6.11
CA TYR A 118 -7.80 6.58 -6.15
C TYR A 118 -9.13 6.57 -6.92
N PRO A 119 -9.16 7.12 -8.15
CA PRO A 119 -10.36 7.10 -8.97
C PRO A 119 -10.75 5.66 -9.29
N ASP A 120 -12.05 5.39 -9.31
CA ASP A 120 -12.64 4.10 -9.68
C ASP A 120 -12.21 2.91 -8.79
N ALA A 121 -11.61 3.16 -7.63
CA ALA A 121 -11.05 2.15 -6.74
C ALA A 121 -10.05 1.21 -7.46
N ASP A 122 -9.26 1.76 -8.39
CA ASP A 122 -8.22 1.00 -9.09
C ASP A 122 -6.90 1.02 -8.31
N CYS A 123 -6.61 -0.09 -7.65
CA CYS A 123 -5.41 -0.27 -6.85
C CYS A 123 -4.11 -0.17 -7.69
N LYS A 124 -4.18 -0.42 -9.00
CA LYS A 124 -3.05 -0.35 -9.93
C LYS A 124 -2.49 1.06 -10.10
N ASN A 125 -3.22 2.09 -9.66
CA ASN A 125 -2.70 3.46 -9.67
C ASN A 125 -1.50 3.65 -8.73
N CYS A 126 -1.35 2.78 -7.74
CA CYS A 126 -0.25 2.85 -6.77
C CYS A 126 0.45 1.52 -6.56
N HIS A 127 -0.23 0.39 -6.78
CA HIS A 127 0.31 -0.94 -6.53
C HIS A 127 0.52 -1.73 -7.82
N SER A 128 1.52 -2.60 -7.82
CA SER A 128 1.73 -3.56 -8.90
C SER A 128 1.39 -4.97 -8.46
N VAL A 129 1.01 -5.82 -9.41
CA VAL A 129 0.78 -7.25 -9.14
C VAL A 129 2.06 -8.03 -8.82
N ALA A 130 3.23 -7.44 -9.10
CA ALA A 130 4.53 -8.03 -8.80
C ALA A 130 5.00 -7.70 -7.38
N SER A 131 4.74 -6.48 -6.90
CA SER A 131 5.15 -6.02 -5.58
C SER A 131 4.07 -5.12 -4.98
N TRP A 132 3.25 -5.71 -4.12
CA TRP A 132 2.16 -4.98 -3.45
C TRP A 132 2.66 -4.01 -2.37
N ASN A 133 3.79 -4.34 -1.73
CA ASN A 133 4.32 -3.61 -0.58
C ASN A 133 5.16 -2.39 -0.95
N GLU A 134 5.38 -2.17 -2.23
CA GLU A 134 6.17 -1.05 -2.76
C GLU A 134 5.26 -0.17 -3.64
N PRO A 135 4.37 0.62 -3.04
CA PRO A 135 3.46 1.47 -3.81
C PRO A 135 4.24 2.60 -4.49
N GLU A 136 3.90 2.88 -5.73
CA GLU A 136 4.35 4.05 -6.46
C GLU A 136 3.38 5.21 -6.21
N PHE A 137 3.84 6.23 -5.47
CA PHE A 137 3.03 7.39 -5.16
C PHE A 137 3.87 8.68 -5.16
N GLU A 138 3.42 9.67 -5.91
CA GLU A 138 4.10 10.96 -6.00
C GLU A 138 3.44 12.02 -5.09
N HIS A 139 4.17 12.47 -4.09
CA HIS A 139 3.70 13.48 -3.13
C HIS A 139 3.64 14.90 -3.71
N GLU A 140 4.17 15.16 -4.90
CA GLU A 140 4.15 16.51 -5.51
C GLU A 140 2.72 17.04 -5.72
N ASN A 141 1.74 16.14 -5.82
CA ASN A 141 0.32 16.49 -5.97
C ASN A 141 -0.45 16.57 -4.65
N THR A 142 0.25 16.47 -3.52
CA THR A 142 -0.35 16.53 -2.18
C THR A 142 -0.17 17.90 -1.53
N SER A 143 -0.80 18.10 -0.36
CA SER A 143 -0.57 19.29 0.48
C SER A 143 0.82 19.33 1.12
N PHE A 144 1.59 18.22 1.05
CA PHE A 144 2.93 18.12 1.59
C PHE A 144 3.88 17.46 0.57
N PRO A 145 4.35 18.21 -0.45
CA PRO A 145 5.37 17.72 -1.36
C PRO A 145 6.65 17.36 -0.61
N LEU A 146 7.19 16.16 -0.84
CA LEU A 146 8.41 15.72 -0.17
C LEU A 146 9.63 16.47 -0.73
N ARG A 147 10.32 17.23 0.13
CA ARG A 147 11.51 17.99 -0.24
C ARG A 147 12.67 17.71 0.71
N GLY A 148 13.89 17.90 0.23
CA GLY A 148 15.10 17.74 1.03
C GLY A 148 15.16 16.36 1.70
N LYS A 149 15.34 16.33 3.02
CA LYS A 149 15.44 15.09 3.82
C LYS A 149 14.15 14.28 3.84
N HIS A 150 12.99 14.91 3.66
CA HIS A 150 11.72 14.18 3.61
C HIS A 150 11.62 13.20 2.43
N LYS A 151 12.33 13.45 1.32
CA LYS A 151 12.41 12.49 0.18
C LYS A 151 13.05 11.16 0.55
N LEU A 152 13.86 11.14 1.58
CA LEU A 152 14.60 9.96 2.04
C LEU A 152 13.95 9.30 3.27
N THR A 153 12.81 9.83 3.70
CA THR A 153 12.11 9.36 4.89
C THR A 153 11.19 8.19 4.52
N ASP A 154 11.23 7.12 5.31
CA ASP A 154 10.32 5.98 5.15
C ASP A 154 8.86 6.43 5.31
N CYS A 155 7.98 5.88 4.49
CA CYS A 155 6.53 6.20 4.49
C CYS A 155 5.91 6.10 5.89
N ARG A 156 6.33 5.10 6.66
CA ARG A 156 5.84 4.81 7.99
C ARG A 156 6.20 5.86 9.04
N ASN A 157 7.24 6.66 8.80
CA ASN A 157 7.61 7.74 9.72
C ASN A 157 6.60 8.88 9.72
N CYS A 158 5.77 8.97 8.69
CA CYS A 158 4.72 9.98 8.57
C CYS A 158 3.32 9.35 8.61
N HIS A 159 3.16 8.16 8.06
CA HIS A 159 1.89 7.48 7.88
C HIS A 159 1.67 6.33 8.88
N VAL A 160 2.15 6.45 10.11
CA VAL A 160 1.88 5.48 11.18
C VAL A 160 0.95 6.08 12.21
N ALA A 161 -0.09 5.33 12.56
CA ALA A 161 -0.88 5.61 13.76
C ALA A 161 -0.08 5.29 15.03
N ASP A 162 -0.30 6.08 16.07
CA ASP A 162 0.39 6.02 17.38
C ASP A 162 0.24 4.70 18.19
N ASN A 163 -0.20 3.61 17.59
CA ASN A 163 -0.34 2.33 18.26
C ASN A 163 0.83 1.39 17.92
N LYS A 164 1.89 1.51 18.68
CA LYS A 164 3.10 0.67 18.60
C LYS A 164 2.88 -0.83 18.93
N GLU A 165 1.66 -1.26 19.22
CA GLU A 165 1.38 -2.61 19.75
C GLU A 165 0.55 -3.52 18.86
N SER A 166 0.09 -3.08 17.69
CA SER A 166 -0.71 -3.94 16.80
C SER A 166 -0.26 -3.84 15.36
N PHE A 167 0.18 -4.95 14.80
CA PHE A 167 0.40 -5.14 13.36
C PHE A 167 -0.91 -5.09 12.54
N THR A 168 -2.03 -4.91 13.20
CA THR A 168 -3.36 -4.67 12.62
C THR A 168 -3.77 -3.20 12.74
N ALA A 169 -2.80 -2.29 12.92
CA ALA A 169 -3.10 -0.88 12.99
C ALA A 169 -3.77 -0.46 11.68
N THR A 170 -5.04 -0.15 11.75
CA THR A 170 -5.70 0.77 10.85
C THR A 170 -4.71 1.88 10.53
N ILE A 171 -4.35 2.04 9.27
CA ILE A 171 -3.43 3.10 8.83
C ILE A 171 -4.27 4.37 8.67
N PRO A 172 -4.39 5.23 9.68
CA PRO A 172 -5.35 6.35 9.62
C PRO A 172 -4.68 7.62 9.20
N VAL A 173 -3.67 7.65 8.31
CA VAL A 173 -3.00 8.93 8.18
C VAL A 173 -2.63 9.29 6.76
N PHE A 174 -3.65 9.49 5.94
CA PHE A 174 -3.45 10.25 4.71
C PHE A 174 -3.71 11.75 4.86
N LYS A 175 -4.07 12.22 6.07
CA LYS A 175 -4.15 13.64 6.43
C LYS A 175 -3.02 14.04 7.35
N VAL A 176 -1.79 13.94 6.85
CA VAL A 176 -0.63 14.47 7.54
C VAL A 176 -0.66 15.99 7.46
N SER A 177 -0.42 16.65 8.58
CA SER A 177 -0.28 18.10 8.62
C SER A 177 0.91 18.56 7.78
N SER A 178 0.77 19.73 7.17
CA SER A 178 1.84 20.39 6.45
C SER A 178 2.69 21.33 7.32
N PHE A 179 2.36 21.49 8.60
CA PHE A 179 3.09 22.35 9.50
C PHE A 179 4.24 21.61 10.18
N CYS A 180 5.43 22.21 10.16
CA CYS A 180 6.64 21.62 10.74
C CYS A 180 6.46 21.23 12.22
N ALA A 181 5.81 22.10 13.00
CA ALA A 181 5.61 21.94 14.42
C ALA A 181 4.65 20.78 14.82
N ASP A 182 3.87 20.26 13.87
CA ASP A 182 2.97 19.13 14.15
C ASP A 182 3.74 17.80 14.21
N CYS A 183 4.98 17.77 13.67
CA CYS A 183 5.86 16.60 13.66
C CYS A 183 7.18 16.85 14.38
N HIS A 184 7.68 18.09 14.35
CA HIS A 184 8.97 18.47 14.93
C HIS A 184 8.79 19.31 16.20
N SER A 185 9.47 18.93 17.26
CA SER A 185 9.47 19.71 18.49
C SER A 185 10.29 21.00 18.32
N ASP A 186 9.77 22.11 18.86
CA ASP A 186 10.49 23.38 18.86
C ASP A 186 11.70 23.32 19.82
N GLN A 187 12.89 23.46 19.26
CA GLN A 187 14.16 23.52 20.00
C GLN A 187 14.46 24.91 20.56
N HIS A 188 13.70 25.93 20.13
CA HIS A 188 13.91 27.31 20.52
C HIS A 188 13.09 27.75 21.75
N GLN A 189 12.33 26.83 22.36
CA GLN A 189 11.49 27.10 23.52
C GLN A 189 10.56 28.30 23.30
N ASP A 190 9.80 28.24 22.23
CA ASP A 190 8.76 29.21 21.86
C ASP A 190 9.24 30.65 21.62
N GLN A 191 10.57 30.86 21.54
CA GLN A 191 11.13 32.20 21.30
C GLN A 191 10.62 32.88 20.02
N PHE A 192 10.22 32.10 19.02
CA PHE A 192 9.80 32.59 17.70
C PHE A 192 8.31 32.42 17.41
N HIS A 193 7.52 32.03 18.43
CA HIS A 193 6.07 32.00 18.27
C HIS A 193 5.54 33.39 17.90
N ASP A 194 4.65 33.41 16.92
CA ASP A 194 3.89 34.61 16.57
C ASP A 194 2.60 34.70 17.42
N THR A 195 1.74 35.67 17.12
CA THR A 195 0.48 35.88 17.82
C THR A 195 -0.53 34.74 17.62
N SER A 196 -0.30 33.84 16.65
CA SER A 196 -1.13 32.65 16.42
C SER A 196 -0.64 31.42 17.17
N LEU A 197 0.38 31.55 18.01
CA LEU A 197 1.04 30.48 18.78
C LEU A 197 1.67 29.40 17.89
N LYS A 198 1.96 29.70 16.64
CA LYS A 198 2.65 28.81 15.71
C LYS A 198 3.93 29.46 15.19
N THR A 199 4.97 28.68 15.10
CA THR A 199 6.23 29.12 14.50
C THR A 199 6.28 28.68 13.04
N ASP A 200 6.43 29.62 12.13
CA ASP A 200 6.78 29.33 10.75
C ASP A 200 8.29 29.07 10.66
N CYS A 201 8.68 27.82 10.75
CA CYS A 201 10.08 27.40 10.75
C CYS A 201 10.77 27.70 9.39
N SER A 202 10.00 27.78 8.30
CA SER A 202 10.53 28.03 6.96
C SER A 202 11.10 29.45 6.78
N ARG A 203 10.79 30.37 7.70
CA ARG A 203 11.39 31.73 7.72
C ARG A 203 12.91 31.67 7.93
N CYS A 204 13.41 30.63 8.55
CA CYS A 204 14.82 30.48 8.87
C CYS A 204 15.42 29.18 8.30
N HIS A 205 14.65 28.11 8.25
CA HIS A 205 15.14 26.78 7.92
C HIS A 205 14.61 26.26 6.57
N GLU A 206 15.36 25.35 5.99
CA GLU A 206 14.93 24.58 4.82
C GLU A 206 14.86 23.08 5.17
N SER A 207 14.13 22.30 4.35
CA SER A 207 13.98 20.87 4.56
C SER A 207 15.23 20.02 4.24
N LEU A 208 16.33 20.65 3.80
CA LEU A 208 17.61 19.98 3.58
C LEU A 208 18.35 19.70 4.89
N ASN A 209 18.35 20.65 5.80
CA ASN A 209 18.95 20.58 7.13
C ASN A 209 18.28 21.62 8.05
N TRP A 210 18.74 21.67 9.31
CA TRP A 210 18.25 22.64 10.30
C TRP A 210 19.16 23.87 10.43
N GLU A 211 20.02 24.15 9.45
CA GLU A 211 20.76 25.40 9.39
C GLU A 211 19.82 26.56 9.07
N ALA A 212 20.04 27.71 9.70
CA ALA A 212 19.23 28.91 9.50
C ALA A 212 19.68 29.66 8.25
N VAL A 213 19.54 29.05 7.09
CA VAL A 213 20.06 29.59 5.80
C VAL A 213 19.26 30.79 5.30
N ASN A 214 18.01 30.94 5.73
CA ASN A 214 17.14 32.04 5.32
C ASN A 214 17.15 33.21 6.31
N PHE A 215 17.91 33.11 7.41
CA PHE A 215 17.91 34.14 8.42
C PHE A 215 18.88 35.27 8.05
N ASN A 216 18.39 36.51 8.15
CA ASN A 216 19.22 37.72 7.94
C ASN A 216 19.05 38.68 9.11
N HIS A 217 20.15 39.03 9.76
CA HIS A 217 20.20 39.98 10.86
C HIS A 217 19.79 41.41 10.47
N ASP A 218 19.88 41.79 9.19
CA ASP A 218 19.43 43.10 8.72
C ASP A 218 17.95 43.36 8.92
N SER A 219 17.17 42.28 9.09
CA SER A 219 15.73 42.36 9.41
C SER A 219 15.41 42.36 10.90
N THR A 220 16.43 42.40 11.76
CA THR A 220 16.27 42.37 13.22
C THR A 220 16.43 43.75 13.85
N ARG A 221 16.17 43.85 15.16
CA ARG A 221 16.38 45.10 15.94
C ARG A 221 17.86 45.48 16.08
N PHE A 222 18.78 44.50 15.91
CA PHE A 222 20.21 44.71 15.98
C PHE A 222 20.85 44.28 14.67
N VAL A 223 21.07 45.25 13.79
CA VAL A 223 21.78 45.04 12.51
C VAL A 223 23.26 44.83 12.76
N LEU A 224 23.84 43.80 12.16
CA LEU A 224 25.27 43.55 12.31
C LEU A 224 26.09 44.51 11.42
N GLU A 225 26.81 45.42 12.05
CA GLU A 225 27.68 46.39 11.35
C GLU A 225 29.12 46.31 11.85
N GLY A 226 30.06 46.77 11.02
CA GLY A 226 31.48 46.81 11.35
C GLY A 226 32.01 45.45 11.79
N ARG A 227 32.64 45.39 12.96
CA ARG A 227 33.23 44.16 13.51
C ARG A 227 32.20 43.11 13.93
N HIS A 228 30.94 43.48 14.13
CA HIS A 228 29.90 42.51 14.47
C HIS A 228 29.51 41.61 13.31
N ARG A 229 29.84 41.95 12.07
CA ARG A 229 29.54 41.08 10.89
C ARG A 229 30.33 39.79 10.89
N ASP A 230 31.52 39.80 11.46
CA ASP A 230 32.48 38.69 11.36
C ASP A 230 32.62 37.90 12.64
N ILE A 231 31.68 38.05 13.59
CA ILE A 231 31.72 37.30 14.86
C ILE A 231 30.78 36.09 14.83
N ASP A 232 31.21 35.06 15.52
CA ASP A 232 30.38 33.85 15.67
C ASP A 232 29.05 34.11 16.40
N CYS A 233 27.97 33.49 15.95
CA CYS A 233 26.64 33.57 16.55
C CYS A 233 26.67 33.33 18.05
N SER A 234 27.49 32.39 18.53
CA SER A 234 27.65 31.99 19.92
C SER A 234 28.23 33.08 20.84
N LYS A 235 28.78 34.15 20.28
CA LYS A 235 29.29 35.30 21.07
C LYS A 235 28.16 36.18 21.62
N CYS A 236 27.01 36.16 20.97
CA CYS A 236 25.83 36.89 21.38
C CYS A 236 24.70 35.95 21.82
N HIS A 237 24.57 34.81 21.16
CA HIS A 237 23.54 33.83 21.43
C HIS A 237 24.10 32.64 22.21
N TYR A 238 23.89 32.64 23.51
CA TYR A 238 24.50 31.70 24.42
C TYR A 238 23.45 30.67 24.95
N SER A 239 23.97 29.56 25.44
CA SER A 239 23.14 28.53 26.03
C SER A 239 22.61 28.93 27.42
N VAL A 240 21.33 28.77 27.60
CA VAL A 240 20.65 28.96 28.89
C VAL A 240 19.89 27.69 29.32
N GLN A 241 19.59 27.61 30.60
CA GLN A 241 18.76 26.54 31.15
C GLN A 241 17.35 27.05 31.38
N GLY A 242 16.37 26.33 30.85
CA GLY A 242 14.96 26.63 31.08
C GLY A 242 14.10 25.40 30.92
N ASN A 243 13.06 25.25 31.70
CA ASN A 243 12.12 24.11 31.67
C ASN A 243 12.79 22.73 31.67
N GLY A 244 13.93 22.60 32.38
CA GLY A 244 14.68 21.34 32.49
C GLY A 244 15.51 20.97 31.26
N ARG A 245 15.66 21.88 30.31
CA ARG A 245 16.47 21.69 29.08
C ARG A 245 17.39 22.85 28.84
N SER A 246 18.51 22.58 28.16
CA SER A 246 19.42 23.63 27.65
C SER A 246 18.95 24.04 26.26
N TYR A 247 18.92 25.34 26.01
CA TYR A 247 18.62 25.88 24.67
C TYR A 247 19.41 27.17 24.41
N ILE A 248 19.52 27.59 23.17
CA ILE A 248 20.21 28.83 22.80
C ILE A 248 19.21 29.98 22.89
N LEU A 249 19.62 31.05 23.60
CA LEU A 249 18.85 32.28 23.70
C LEU A 249 19.13 33.15 22.46
N TYR A 250 18.15 33.19 21.55
CA TYR A 250 18.24 33.99 20.33
C TYR A 250 17.58 35.38 20.47
N LYS A 251 16.50 35.49 21.22
CA LYS A 251 15.83 36.76 21.52
C LYS A 251 16.45 37.41 22.73
N LEU A 252 17.37 38.34 22.49
CA LEU A 252 17.98 39.13 23.55
C LEU A 252 17.07 40.31 23.89
N ASP A 253 16.85 40.55 25.19
CA ASP A 253 16.07 41.69 25.66
C ASP A 253 16.85 42.98 25.63
N LYS A 254 18.20 42.89 25.78
CA LYS A 254 19.12 44.00 25.87
C LYS A 254 20.13 43.93 24.73
N PHE A 255 20.39 45.02 24.06
CA PHE A 255 21.29 45.11 22.91
C PHE A 255 21.87 46.50 22.72
N GLU A 256 21.93 47.30 23.80
CA GLU A 256 22.69 48.55 23.81
C GLU A 256 24.18 48.24 23.96
N CYS A 257 25.04 49.15 23.50
CA CYS A 257 26.51 48.94 23.54
C CYS A 257 26.98 48.57 24.96
N SER A 258 26.43 49.19 25.98
CA SER A 258 26.74 48.95 27.40
C SER A 258 26.25 47.61 27.96
N ASP A 259 25.43 46.89 27.22
CA ASP A 259 24.92 45.60 27.67
C ASP A 259 25.92 44.47 27.39
N CYS A 260 26.85 44.70 26.47
CA CYS A 260 27.81 43.72 25.99
C CYS A 260 29.26 44.15 26.17
N HIS A 261 29.55 45.47 26.17
CA HIS A 261 30.90 46.04 26.26
C HIS A 261 31.18 46.76 27.59
#